data_b9d7dcc0619597446f880b92c2e18ed1
#
_entry.id   b9d7dcc0619597446f880b92c2e18ed1
#
_cell.length_a   1.000
_cell.length_b   1.000
_cell.length_c   1.000
_cell.angle_alpha   90.00
_cell.angle_beta   90.00
_cell.angle_gamma   90.00
#
_symmetry.space_group_name_H-M   'P 1'
#
loop_
_entity.id
_entity.type
_entity.pdbx_description
1 polymer ?
#
loop_
_entity_poly.entity_id
_entity_poly.type
_entity_poly.pdbx_seq_one_letter_code
_entity_poly.pdbx_strand_id
1 'polypeptide(L)'
;MGTKTRENGMAALVVGVPKEIKDKEGRVSVQPDGVAELAYHGREVVVQAGAGSGSGFSDDEYVAAGARVVGTADEVFAAADLIVKVKEPIPEEYDRLRPEQQLFTYLHLAADRRLTEFLLDRRIDSIAYETVQTPDGRLPLLTPMSEVAGRMSVQAAAHHLQSTSGGAGLLLGGVPGTPAAKVTIIGGGVAGTEAAKMALGLRAIVRVLDTNAARLSYLSDVFGGRLDLVVPNRARTAAYVAESDVVIGAVLVAGAKAPKLVTRDMIKSMRPGSVVVDIAIDQGGCFETSRPTTHSDPTYVEEGVVHYCVANIPGAVARTSTLALTSATLPYLVRVATHGVAGAAARDPILSKGLTTLGGKLVSRPVAEAHGLPYQDPATLLPAG
;
A
#
# COMPACT_ATOMS: atom_id res chain seq x y z
N MET A 1 -7.86 -20.94 36.29
CA MET A 1 -8.98 -19.99 36.15
C MET A 1 -8.63 -18.76 36.98
N GLY A 2 -8.11 -17.72 36.37
CA GLY A 2 -7.77 -16.44 37.00
C GLY A 2 -8.39 -15.33 36.19
N THR A 3 -9.47 -14.79 36.71
CA THR A 3 -10.12 -13.57 36.22
C THR A 3 -9.14 -12.41 36.30
N LYS A 4 -8.53 -12.03 35.16
CA LYS A 4 -7.73 -10.80 35.06
C LYS A 4 -8.68 -9.61 35.19
N THR A 5 -8.45 -8.84 36.21
CA THR A 5 -9.15 -7.61 36.62
C THR A 5 -9.07 -6.55 35.51
N ARG A 6 -10.23 -5.99 35.20
CA ARG A 6 -10.49 -4.91 34.26
C ARG A 6 -9.95 -3.58 34.83
N GLU A 7 -9.04 -2.92 34.16
CA GLU A 7 -8.88 -1.48 34.28
C GLU A 7 -9.87 -0.83 33.30
N ASN A 8 -10.77 0.00 33.82
CA ASN A 8 -11.81 0.77 33.10
C ASN A 8 -12.92 0.02 32.33
N GLY A 9 -13.48 -1.06 32.88
CA GLY A 9 -14.83 -1.51 32.47
C GLY A 9 -15.04 -2.09 31.07
N MET A 10 -14.11 -1.95 30.13
CA MET A 10 -14.16 -2.56 28.80
C MET A 10 -13.38 -3.88 28.76
N ALA A 11 -13.97 -4.92 28.18
CA ALA A 11 -13.26 -6.16 27.94
C ALA A 11 -12.05 -5.89 27.03
N ALA A 12 -10.92 -6.55 27.33
CA ALA A 12 -9.75 -6.49 26.45
C ALA A 12 -10.12 -7.04 25.06
N LEU A 13 -9.89 -6.25 24.00
CA LEU A 13 -10.16 -6.68 22.64
C LEU A 13 -9.23 -7.85 22.25
N VAL A 14 -9.79 -8.84 21.60
CA VAL A 14 -9.05 -9.94 20.96
C VAL A 14 -8.67 -9.51 19.56
N VAL A 15 -7.37 -9.54 19.24
CA VAL A 15 -6.82 -9.20 17.93
C VAL A 15 -6.74 -10.45 17.06
N GLY A 16 -7.37 -10.43 15.88
CA GLY A 16 -7.34 -11.52 14.91
C GLY A 16 -6.47 -11.21 13.70
N VAL A 17 -5.60 -12.16 13.36
CA VAL A 17 -4.68 -12.08 12.24
C VAL A 17 -4.97 -13.25 11.28
N PRO A 18 -5.86 -13.09 10.31
CA PRO A 18 -6.11 -14.12 9.31
C PRO A 18 -4.96 -14.17 8.30
N LYS A 19 -4.84 -15.31 7.62
CA LYS A 19 -3.97 -15.44 6.45
C LYS A 19 -4.55 -14.65 5.29
N GLU A 20 -3.70 -13.92 4.57
CA GLU A 20 -4.10 -13.23 3.34
C GLU A 20 -4.37 -14.23 2.22
N ILE A 21 -5.41 -13.96 1.43
CA ILE A 21 -5.89 -14.87 0.39
C ILE A 21 -5.90 -14.28 -1.03
N LYS A 22 -5.46 -13.03 -1.22
CA LYS A 22 -5.28 -12.44 -2.55
C LYS A 22 -4.17 -13.13 -3.34
N ASP A 23 -4.19 -13.02 -4.66
CA ASP A 23 -3.20 -13.63 -5.55
C ASP A 23 -1.78 -13.28 -5.11
N LYS A 24 -0.98 -14.32 -4.83
CA LYS A 24 0.43 -14.24 -4.38
C LYS A 24 0.67 -13.29 -3.20
N GLU A 25 -0.34 -13.00 -2.37
CA GLU A 25 -0.17 -12.22 -1.16
C GLU A 25 0.44 -13.09 -0.05
N GLY A 26 1.69 -12.86 0.24
CA GLY A 26 2.45 -13.59 1.27
C GLY A 26 2.80 -12.74 2.49
N ARG A 27 2.34 -11.48 2.54
CA ARG A 27 2.54 -10.64 3.72
C ARG A 27 1.62 -11.07 4.86
N VAL A 28 1.97 -10.64 6.07
CA VAL A 28 1.14 -10.77 7.26
C VAL A 28 1.08 -9.44 8.00
N SER A 29 -0.05 -9.14 8.60
CA SER A 29 -0.30 -7.83 9.25
C SER A 29 0.38 -7.65 10.60
N VAL A 30 0.72 -8.73 11.27
CA VAL A 30 1.41 -8.73 12.57
C VAL A 30 2.47 -9.83 12.54
N GLN A 31 3.71 -9.50 12.83
CA GLN A 31 4.82 -10.46 12.97
C GLN A 31 4.96 -10.93 14.43
N PRO A 32 5.74 -11.99 14.72
CA PRO A 32 5.84 -12.54 16.07
C PRO A 32 6.23 -11.55 17.16
N ASP A 33 7.17 -10.62 16.90
CA ASP A 33 7.54 -9.59 17.88
C ASP A 33 6.40 -8.59 18.14
N GLY A 34 5.58 -8.30 17.12
CA GLY A 34 4.36 -7.51 17.29
C GLY A 34 3.30 -8.24 18.16
N VAL A 35 3.22 -9.57 18.05
CA VAL A 35 2.39 -10.38 18.98
C VAL A 35 2.90 -10.24 20.40
N ALA A 36 4.22 -10.37 20.62
CA ALA A 36 4.81 -10.23 21.94
C ALA A 36 4.53 -8.85 22.56
N GLU A 37 4.59 -7.77 21.75
CA GLU A 37 4.27 -6.41 22.18
C GLU A 37 2.78 -6.27 22.55
N LEU A 38 1.86 -6.81 21.74
CA LEU A 38 0.43 -6.82 22.05
C LEU A 38 0.14 -7.61 23.33
N ALA A 39 0.79 -8.77 23.51
CA ALA A 39 0.67 -9.59 24.72
C ALA A 39 1.21 -8.86 25.96
N TYR A 40 2.32 -8.11 25.83
CA TYR A 40 2.84 -7.26 26.89
C TYR A 40 1.81 -6.20 27.34
N HIS A 41 1.03 -5.66 26.39
CA HIS A 41 -0.08 -4.76 26.66
C HIS A 41 -1.39 -5.48 27.07
N GLY A 42 -1.32 -6.78 27.40
CA GLY A 42 -2.45 -7.59 27.89
C GLY A 42 -3.50 -7.89 26.80
N ARG A 43 -3.13 -7.85 25.51
CA ARG A 43 -4.03 -8.18 24.38
C ARG A 43 -3.86 -9.65 23.99
N GLU A 44 -4.96 -10.38 23.85
CA GLU A 44 -4.95 -11.71 23.23
C GLU A 44 -4.83 -11.56 21.72
N VAL A 45 -3.95 -12.37 21.11
CA VAL A 45 -3.77 -12.41 19.65
C VAL A 45 -4.08 -13.81 19.14
N VAL A 46 -4.99 -13.90 18.18
CA VAL A 46 -5.38 -15.14 17.50
C VAL A 46 -4.86 -15.07 16.08
N VAL A 47 -4.00 -16.01 15.69
CA VAL A 47 -3.36 -16.06 14.39
C VAL A 47 -3.80 -17.30 13.62
N GLN A 48 -4.14 -17.17 12.34
CA GLN A 48 -4.43 -18.34 11.52
C GLN A 48 -3.13 -19.10 11.20
N ALA A 49 -3.17 -20.41 11.28
CA ALA A 49 -2.05 -21.29 10.93
C ALA A 49 -1.54 -20.97 9.51
N GLY A 50 -0.23 -20.84 9.40
CA GLY A 50 0.43 -20.49 8.13
C GLY A 50 0.24 -19.05 7.67
N ALA A 51 -0.31 -18.13 8.48
CA ALA A 51 -0.48 -16.73 8.10
C ALA A 51 0.87 -16.03 7.84
N GLY A 52 1.90 -16.34 8.62
CA GLY A 52 3.24 -15.78 8.49
C GLY A 52 4.15 -16.47 7.48
N SER A 53 3.77 -17.63 6.97
CA SER A 53 4.66 -18.51 6.20
C SER A 53 5.21 -17.86 4.92
N GLY A 54 4.39 -17.06 4.21
CA GLY A 54 4.80 -16.31 3.01
C GLY A 54 5.85 -15.23 3.29
N SER A 55 5.97 -14.81 4.55
CA SER A 55 6.97 -13.85 5.03
C SER A 55 8.10 -14.52 5.82
N GLY A 56 8.10 -15.86 5.90
CA GLY A 56 9.14 -16.66 6.55
C GLY A 56 9.03 -16.69 8.08
N PHE A 57 7.81 -16.57 8.62
CA PHE A 57 7.50 -16.77 10.04
C PHE A 57 6.70 -18.05 10.22
N SER A 58 7.15 -18.93 11.11
CA SER A 58 6.50 -20.19 11.44
C SER A 58 5.39 -19.99 12.48
N ASP A 59 4.46 -20.96 12.57
CA ASP A 59 3.43 -20.97 13.60
C ASP A 59 4.03 -21.12 15.01
N ASP A 60 5.16 -21.86 15.15
CA ASP A 60 5.88 -22.00 16.41
C ASP A 60 6.45 -20.66 16.91
N GLU A 61 6.94 -19.78 16.01
CA GLU A 61 7.37 -18.44 16.39
C GLU A 61 6.22 -17.59 16.92
N TYR A 62 5.02 -17.71 16.33
CA TYR A 62 3.81 -17.05 16.85
C TYR A 62 3.38 -17.58 18.21
N VAL A 63 3.40 -18.89 18.41
CA VAL A 63 3.09 -19.51 19.71
C VAL A 63 4.11 -19.07 20.77
N ALA A 64 5.40 -19.08 20.45
CA ALA A 64 6.45 -18.61 21.35
C ALA A 64 6.31 -17.14 21.75
N ALA A 65 5.77 -16.32 20.82
CA ALA A 65 5.45 -14.90 21.06
C ALA A 65 4.17 -14.68 21.89
N GLY A 66 3.40 -15.73 22.15
CA GLY A 66 2.17 -15.68 22.97
C GLY A 66 0.87 -15.63 22.18
N ALA A 67 0.88 -15.87 20.87
CA ALA A 67 -0.33 -16.01 20.08
C ALA A 67 -1.02 -17.36 20.33
N ARG A 68 -2.34 -17.34 20.19
CA ARG A 68 -3.14 -18.56 19.99
C ARG A 68 -3.26 -18.82 18.49
N VAL A 69 -2.58 -19.85 18.00
CA VAL A 69 -2.67 -20.27 16.59
C VAL A 69 -3.89 -21.19 16.42
N VAL A 70 -4.73 -20.92 15.41
CA VAL A 70 -5.94 -21.69 15.06
C VAL A 70 -5.91 -22.13 13.61
N GLY A 71 -6.62 -23.20 13.28
CA GLY A 71 -6.51 -23.87 11.97
C GLY A 71 -7.10 -23.09 10.80
N THR A 72 -8.16 -22.34 11.02
CA THR A 72 -8.99 -21.76 9.97
C THR A 72 -9.22 -20.26 10.13
N ALA A 73 -9.51 -19.58 9.01
CA ALA A 73 -9.95 -18.19 9.04
C ALA A 73 -11.22 -18.00 9.85
N ASP A 74 -12.19 -18.93 9.74
CA ASP A 74 -13.47 -18.87 10.46
C ASP A 74 -13.25 -18.81 11.96
N GLU A 75 -12.30 -19.58 12.51
CA GLU A 75 -11.94 -19.54 13.93
C GLU A 75 -11.32 -18.19 14.33
N VAL A 76 -10.49 -17.58 13.47
CA VAL A 76 -9.93 -16.24 13.72
C VAL A 76 -11.04 -15.19 13.77
N PHE A 77 -11.88 -15.13 12.74
CA PHE A 77 -12.96 -14.14 12.64
C PHE A 77 -14.00 -14.33 13.76
N ALA A 78 -14.29 -15.57 14.15
CA ALA A 78 -15.22 -15.85 15.26
C ALA A 78 -14.68 -15.40 16.62
N ALA A 79 -13.38 -15.51 16.84
CA ALA A 79 -12.75 -15.20 18.13
C ALA A 79 -12.42 -13.73 18.31
N ALA A 80 -12.11 -13.01 17.23
CA ALA A 80 -11.56 -11.66 17.29
C ALA A 80 -12.62 -10.56 17.37
N ASP A 81 -12.30 -9.50 18.09
CA ASP A 81 -13.06 -8.23 18.09
C ASP A 81 -12.49 -7.24 17.08
N LEU A 82 -11.17 -7.25 16.91
CA LEU A 82 -10.41 -6.44 15.96
C LEU A 82 -9.71 -7.36 14.96
N ILE A 83 -10.11 -7.29 13.70
CA ILE A 83 -9.42 -7.97 12.60
C ILE A 83 -8.34 -7.05 12.04
N VAL A 84 -7.12 -7.57 11.95
CA VAL A 84 -5.96 -6.85 11.40
C VAL A 84 -5.47 -7.59 10.17
N LYS A 85 -5.47 -6.91 9.03
CA LYS A 85 -5.07 -7.45 7.73
C LYS A 85 -4.05 -6.55 7.05
N VAL A 86 -3.44 -7.05 5.98
CA VAL A 86 -2.67 -6.22 5.06
C VAL A 86 -3.58 -5.65 3.99
N LYS A 87 -4.37 -6.51 3.33
CA LYS A 87 -5.26 -6.10 2.24
C LYS A 87 -6.71 -6.07 2.70
N GLU A 88 -7.49 -5.27 1.97
CA GLU A 88 -8.93 -5.17 2.16
C GLU A 88 -9.59 -6.54 2.11
N PRO A 89 -10.68 -6.74 2.87
CA PRO A 89 -11.52 -7.93 2.74
C PRO A 89 -12.06 -8.08 1.32
N ILE A 90 -12.03 -9.31 0.81
CA ILE A 90 -12.61 -9.66 -0.50
C ILE A 90 -13.92 -10.44 -0.30
N PRO A 91 -14.74 -10.63 -1.34
CA PRO A 91 -16.07 -11.25 -1.19
C PRO A 91 -16.09 -12.59 -0.46
N GLU A 92 -15.04 -13.40 -0.59
CA GLU A 92 -14.87 -14.68 0.08
C GLU A 92 -14.70 -14.57 1.61
N GLU A 93 -14.40 -13.36 2.10
CA GLU A 93 -14.23 -13.07 3.52
C GLU A 93 -15.45 -12.36 4.14
N TYR A 94 -16.38 -11.85 3.32
CA TYR A 94 -17.50 -11.04 3.81
C TYR A 94 -18.39 -11.76 4.82
N ASP A 95 -18.68 -13.04 4.59
CA ASP A 95 -19.52 -13.81 5.49
C ASP A 95 -18.84 -14.13 6.84
N ARG A 96 -17.51 -14.00 6.92
CA ARG A 96 -16.73 -14.17 8.15
C ARG A 96 -16.78 -12.94 9.06
N LEU A 97 -16.91 -11.74 8.46
CA LEU A 97 -16.97 -10.50 9.24
C LEU A 97 -18.31 -10.39 9.97
N ARG A 98 -18.26 -10.41 11.30
CA ARG A 98 -19.44 -10.28 12.15
C ARG A 98 -19.90 -8.83 12.22
N PRO A 99 -21.22 -8.57 12.39
CA PRO A 99 -21.70 -7.21 12.67
C PRO A 99 -20.95 -6.57 13.85
N GLU A 100 -20.66 -5.28 13.74
CA GLU A 100 -19.99 -4.46 14.77
C GLU A 100 -18.55 -4.87 15.09
N GLN A 101 -17.94 -5.74 14.29
CA GLN A 101 -16.52 -6.07 14.38
C GLN A 101 -15.67 -4.87 13.94
N GLN A 102 -14.42 -4.81 14.41
CA GLN A 102 -13.50 -3.73 14.05
C GLN A 102 -12.48 -4.19 13.02
N LEU A 103 -12.00 -3.26 12.18
CA LEU A 103 -11.09 -3.57 11.10
C LEU A 103 -9.96 -2.52 11.01
N PHE A 104 -8.71 -2.99 10.93
CA PHE A 104 -7.52 -2.17 10.77
C PHE A 104 -6.64 -2.74 9.65
N THR A 105 -6.64 -2.11 8.47
CA THR A 105 -6.03 -2.63 7.24
C THR A 105 -5.97 -1.57 6.15
N TYR A 106 -5.34 -1.84 4.99
CA TYR A 106 -5.63 -1.10 3.76
C TYR A 106 -7.05 -1.41 3.28
N LEU A 107 -7.79 -0.40 2.84
CA LEU A 107 -9.19 -0.55 2.44
C LEU A 107 -9.49 -0.10 1.00
N HIS A 108 -8.84 0.96 0.53
CA HIS A 108 -9.03 1.51 -0.82
C HIS A 108 -10.50 1.76 -1.20
N LEU A 109 -11.35 2.15 -0.22
CA LEU A 109 -12.81 2.22 -0.35
C LEU A 109 -13.29 3.13 -1.50
N ALA A 110 -12.55 4.20 -1.83
CA ALA A 110 -12.92 5.07 -2.95
C ALA A 110 -12.94 4.35 -4.31
N ALA A 111 -12.28 3.20 -4.44
CA ALA A 111 -12.27 2.37 -5.64
C ALA A 111 -13.27 1.20 -5.58
N ASP A 112 -13.78 0.86 -4.40
CA ASP A 112 -14.66 -0.30 -4.19
C ASP A 112 -15.97 0.08 -3.47
N ARG A 113 -17.00 0.37 -4.25
CA ARG A 113 -18.33 0.68 -3.74
C ARG A 113 -18.95 -0.52 -3.00
N ARG A 114 -18.76 -1.75 -3.50
CA ARG A 114 -19.34 -2.96 -2.91
C ARG A 114 -18.81 -3.21 -1.49
N LEU A 115 -17.49 -3.11 -1.33
CA LEU A 115 -16.87 -3.23 0.00
C LEU A 115 -17.34 -2.09 0.92
N THR A 116 -17.44 -0.87 0.40
CA THR A 116 -17.92 0.27 1.19
C THR A 116 -19.33 0.03 1.74
N GLU A 117 -20.28 -0.34 0.88
CA GLU A 117 -21.66 -0.64 1.27
C GLU A 117 -21.71 -1.83 2.24
N PHE A 118 -20.92 -2.89 2.00
CA PHE A 118 -20.83 -4.05 2.90
C PHE A 118 -20.39 -3.65 4.32
N LEU A 119 -19.34 -2.82 4.48
CA LEU A 119 -18.86 -2.38 5.79
C LEU A 119 -19.91 -1.55 6.53
N LEU A 120 -20.67 -0.70 5.81
CA LEU A 120 -21.76 0.10 6.37
C LEU A 120 -22.91 -0.78 6.85
N ASP A 121 -23.37 -1.74 6.03
CA ASP A 121 -24.47 -2.63 6.33
C ASP A 121 -24.17 -3.55 7.51
N ARG A 122 -22.92 -4.02 7.62
CA ARG A 122 -22.45 -4.84 8.75
C ARG A 122 -22.05 -4.01 9.98
N ARG A 123 -22.08 -2.66 9.88
CA ARG A 123 -21.70 -1.74 10.94
C ARG A 123 -20.25 -1.97 11.42
N ILE A 124 -19.35 -2.30 10.49
CA ILE A 124 -17.94 -2.48 10.79
C ILE A 124 -17.31 -1.12 11.06
N ASP A 125 -16.64 -0.97 12.21
CA ASP A 125 -15.84 0.20 12.51
C ASP A 125 -14.44 0.01 11.90
N SER A 126 -13.98 0.94 11.09
CA SER A 126 -12.73 0.74 10.35
C SER A 126 -11.80 1.95 10.30
N ILE A 127 -10.50 1.66 10.41
CA ILE A 127 -9.42 2.58 10.12
C ILE A 127 -8.65 2.05 8.91
N ALA A 128 -8.53 2.88 7.87
CA ALA A 128 -7.74 2.57 6.68
C ALA A 128 -6.29 3.05 6.86
N TYR A 129 -5.31 2.16 6.65
CA TYR A 129 -3.89 2.50 6.76
C TYR A 129 -3.49 3.66 5.85
N GLU A 130 -4.00 3.69 4.63
CA GLU A 130 -3.64 4.66 3.59
C GLU A 130 -4.12 6.09 3.86
N THR A 131 -5.01 6.28 4.84
CA THR A 131 -5.55 7.60 5.19
C THR A 131 -5.14 8.08 6.58
N VAL A 132 -4.45 7.24 7.37
CA VAL A 132 -3.79 7.69 8.62
C VAL A 132 -2.77 8.76 8.26
N GLN A 133 -2.96 10.00 8.79
CA GLN A 133 -2.20 11.15 8.34
C GLN A 133 -1.71 12.00 9.50
N THR A 134 -0.42 12.32 9.49
CA THR A 134 0.22 13.24 10.43
C THR A 134 -0.16 14.71 10.13
N PRO A 135 0.00 15.64 11.10
CA PRO A 135 -0.34 17.05 10.90
C PRO A 135 0.41 17.73 9.73
N ASP A 136 1.60 17.26 9.41
CA ASP A 136 2.40 17.73 8.27
C ASP A 136 2.03 17.05 6.93
N GLY A 137 0.95 16.26 6.92
CA GLY A 137 0.39 15.64 5.72
C GLY A 137 1.04 14.32 5.29
N ARG A 138 2.01 13.78 6.05
CA ARG A 138 2.61 12.48 5.74
C ARG A 138 1.64 11.35 6.05
N LEU A 139 1.78 10.24 5.32
CA LEU A 139 0.98 9.02 5.44
C LEU A 139 1.84 7.89 6.01
N PRO A 140 2.05 7.83 7.34
CA PRO A 140 3.06 6.97 7.96
C PRO A 140 2.84 5.48 7.69
N LEU A 141 1.60 5.04 7.52
CA LEU A 141 1.29 3.62 7.27
C LEU A 141 1.28 3.26 5.78
N LEU A 142 1.22 4.26 4.88
CA LEU A 142 1.35 4.05 3.44
C LEU A 142 2.81 4.16 2.98
N THR A 143 3.59 5.00 3.64
CA THR A 143 5.01 5.27 3.29
C THR A 143 5.84 3.99 3.09
N PRO A 144 5.83 2.98 3.99
CA PRO A 144 6.65 1.77 3.81
C PRO A 144 6.33 1.02 2.53
N MET A 145 5.05 0.94 2.15
CA MET A 145 4.65 0.24 0.92
C MET A 145 4.99 1.07 -0.33
N SER A 146 4.94 2.40 -0.24
CA SER A 146 5.41 3.28 -1.30
C SER A 146 6.92 3.18 -1.52
N GLU A 147 7.70 3.02 -0.44
CA GLU A 147 9.15 2.80 -0.50
C GLU A 147 9.48 1.46 -1.17
N VAL A 148 8.81 0.39 -0.76
CA VAL A 148 8.99 -0.93 -1.39
C VAL A 148 8.56 -0.89 -2.86
N ALA A 149 7.41 -0.31 -3.18
CA ALA A 149 6.91 -0.22 -4.56
C ALA A 149 7.88 0.55 -5.47
N GLY A 150 8.41 1.69 -4.98
CA GLY A 150 9.40 2.47 -5.71
C GLY A 150 10.66 1.68 -6.03
N ARG A 151 11.19 0.94 -5.05
CA ARG A 151 12.39 0.10 -5.25
C ARG A 151 12.11 -1.07 -6.18
N MET A 152 10.97 -1.75 -6.00
CA MET A 152 10.57 -2.88 -6.84
C MET A 152 10.30 -2.48 -8.28
N SER A 153 9.79 -1.27 -8.55
CA SER A 153 9.51 -0.79 -9.90
C SER A 153 10.75 -0.83 -10.80
N VAL A 154 11.91 -0.50 -10.25
CA VAL A 154 13.18 -0.52 -10.99
C VAL A 154 13.69 -1.94 -11.21
N GLN A 155 13.52 -2.84 -10.22
CA GLN A 155 13.86 -4.25 -10.40
C GLN A 155 12.99 -4.91 -11.47
N ALA A 156 11.68 -4.64 -11.45
CA ALA A 156 10.75 -5.13 -12.47
C ALA A 156 11.12 -4.56 -13.86
N ALA A 157 11.41 -3.27 -13.96
CA ALA A 157 11.84 -2.64 -15.21
C ALA A 157 13.13 -3.26 -15.74
N ALA A 158 14.14 -3.46 -14.88
CA ALA A 158 15.41 -4.08 -15.27
C ALA A 158 15.24 -5.51 -15.78
N HIS A 159 14.34 -6.29 -15.14
CA HIS A 159 14.02 -7.64 -15.58
C HIS A 159 13.32 -7.64 -16.95
N HIS A 160 12.29 -6.78 -17.11
CA HIS A 160 11.49 -6.74 -18.33
C HIS A 160 12.16 -5.99 -19.50
N LEU A 161 13.27 -5.26 -19.28
CA LEU A 161 14.12 -4.77 -20.37
C LEU A 161 14.93 -5.86 -21.06
N GLN A 162 15.09 -7.03 -20.43
CA GLN A 162 15.80 -8.16 -21.04
C GLN A 162 15.01 -8.72 -22.23
N SER A 163 15.70 -9.09 -23.31
CA SER A 163 15.08 -9.69 -24.50
C SER A 163 14.36 -11.01 -24.17
N THR A 164 14.88 -11.76 -23.20
CA THR A 164 14.27 -13.01 -22.69
C THR A 164 12.95 -12.80 -21.98
N SER A 165 12.66 -11.56 -21.56
CA SER A 165 11.42 -11.15 -20.89
C SER A 165 10.56 -10.21 -21.76
N GLY A 166 10.81 -10.17 -23.09
CA GLY A 166 10.05 -9.39 -24.06
C GLY A 166 10.52 -7.94 -24.24
N GLY A 167 11.58 -7.53 -23.58
CA GLY A 167 12.13 -6.18 -23.66
C GLY A 167 13.13 -5.97 -24.80
N ALA A 168 13.66 -4.75 -24.89
CA ALA A 168 14.59 -4.29 -25.93
C ALA A 168 16.02 -4.87 -25.80
N GLY A 169 16.29 -5.74 -24.82
CA GLY A 169 17.62 -6.31 -24.62
C GLY A 169 18.63 -5.33 -24.04
N LEU A 170 18.19 -4.39 -23.20
CA LEU A 170 19.04 -3.37 -22.61
C LEU A 170 19.43 -3.71 -21.16
N LEU A 171 20.70 -3.46 -20.84
CA LEU A 171 21.17 -3.46 -19.45
C LEU A 171 21.01 -2.05 -18.89
N LEU A 172 20.32 -1.92 -17.73
CA LEU A 172 19.93 -0.63 -17.19
C LEU A 172 21.13 0.33 -16.98
N GLY A 173 22.26 -0.19 -16.48
CA GLY A 173 23.47 0.60 -16.25
C GLY A 173 24.43 0.70 -17.42
N GLY A 174 24.15 0.05 -18.54
CA GLY A 174 25.12 -0.10 -19.62
C GLY A 174 26.42 -0.83 -19.18
N VAL A 175 27.45 -0.77 -20.03
CA VAL A 175 28.82 -1.20 -19.71
C VAL A 175 29.80 -0.21 -20.37
N PRO A 176 31.10 -0.19 -20.00
CA PRO A 176 32.07 0.64 -20.69
C PRO A 176 32.01 0.43 -22.21
N GLY A 177 31.82 1.51 -22.95
CA GLY A 177 31.63 1.52 -24.40
C GLY A 177 30.17 1.48 -24.88
N THR A 178 29.18 1.29 -23.97
CA THR A 178 27.76 1.40 -24.30
C THR A 178 27.04 2.36 -23.34
N PRO A 179 26.01 3.11 -23.79
CA PRO A 179 25.29 4.02 -22.91
C PRO A 179 24.42 3.25 -21.89
N ALA A 180 24.18 3.88 -20.74
CA ALA A 180 23.18 3.44 -19.79
C ALA A 180 21.76 3.72 -20.31
N ALA A 181 20.79 2.96 -19.86
CA ALA A 181 19.38 3.19 -20.15
C ALA A 181 18.86 4.49 -19.51
N LYS A 182 17.90 5.12 -20.18
CA LYS A 182 17.22 6.34 -19.72
C LYS A 182 15.95 5.97 -18.96
N VAL A 183 15.86 6.40 -17.72
CA VAL A 183 14.70 6.17 -16.83
C VAL A 183 14.03 7.50 -16.53
N THR A 184 12.78 7.68 -16.95
CA THR A 184 11.96 8.83 -16.57
C THR A 184 10.94 8.41 -15.51
N ILE A 185 10.93 9.13 -14.39
CA ILE A 185 10.04 8.91 -13.26
C ILE A 185 9.05 10.07 -13.19
N ILE A 186 7.77 9.78 -13.23
CA ILE A 186 6.69 10.76 -13.16
C ILE A 186 6.12 10.76 -11.74
N GLY A 187 6.41 11.83 -11.00
CA GLY A 187 6.15 12.00 -9.59
C GLY A 187 7.39 11.78 -8.72
N GLY A 188 7.81 12.83 -8.01
CA GLY A 188 8.96 12.83 -7.08
C GLY A 188 8.57 12.55 -5.62
N GLY A 189 7.39 11.98 -5.37
CA GLY A 189 6.92 11.57 -4.03
C GLY A 189 7.79 10.47 -3.41
N VAL A 190 7.27 9.76 -2.40
CA VAL A 190 8.00 8.67 -1.72
C VAL A 190 8.42 7.59 -2.73
N ALA A 191 7.47 7.02 -3.46
CA ALA A 191 7.74 5.94 -4.41
C ALA A 191 8.71 6.39 -5.53
N GLY A 192 8.50 7.58 -6.10
CA GLY A 192 9.40 8.09 -7.15
C GLY A 192 10.81 8.38 -6.65
N THR A 193 10.97 8.84 -5.41
CA THR A 193 12.28 9.02 -4.78
C THR A 193 13.01 7.69 -4.61
N GLU A 194 12.32 6.67 -4.15
CA GLU A 194 12.90 5.34 -3.97
C GLU A 194 13.21 4.67 -5.33
N ALA A 195 12.38 4.88 -6.34
CA ALA A 195 12.70 4.49 -7.71
C ALA A 195 13.96 5.19 -8.22
N ALA A 196 14.11 6.51 -7.98
CA ALA A 196 15.29 7.26 -8.38
C ALA A 196 16.57 6.75 -7.67
N LYS A 197 16.51 6.44 -6.36
CA LYS A 197 17.63 5.84 -5.61
C LYS A 197 18.09 4.53 -6.26
N MET A 198 17.14 3.65 -6.58
CA MET A 198 17.47 2.34 -7.16
C MET A 198 18.00 2.47 -8.60
N ALA A 199 17.37 3.29 -9.44
CA ALA A 199 17.81 3.49 -10.81
C ALA A 199 19.22 4.11 -10.89
N LEU A 200 19.52 5.10 -10.02
CA LEU A 200 20.88 5.65 -9.88
C LEU A 200 21.86 4.61 -9.34
N GLY A 201 21.45 3.77 -8.37
CA GLY A 201 22.26 2.69 -7.85
C GLY A 201 22.66 1.68 -8.93
N LEU A 202 21.78 1.43 -9.88
CA LEU A 202 22.04 0.62 -11.10
C LEU A 202 22.69 1.40 -12.23
N ARG A 203 23.13 2.65 -11.99
CA ARG A 203 23.83 3.53 -12.92
C ARG A 203 23.03 3.95 -14.15
N ALA A 204 21.71 3.96 -14.09
CA ALA A 204 20.87 4.50 -15.16
C ALA A 204 20.99 6.02 -15.26
N ILE A 205 20.63 6.59 -16.41
CA ILE A 205 20.42 8.02 -16.58
C ILE A 205 19.01 8.34 -16.11
N VAL A 206 18.87 9.09 -14.99
CA VAL A 206 17.59 9.23 -14.28
C VAL A 206 17.07 10.66 -14.36
N ARG A 207 15.81 10.79 -14.77
CA ARG A 207 15.04 12.03 -14.77
C ARG A 207 13.81 11.88 -13.90
N VAL A 208 13.48 12.92 -13.12
CA VAL A 208 12.28 12.98 -12.30
C VAL A 208 11.45 14.20 -12.68
N LEU A 209 10.17 13.96 -12.95
CA LEU A 209 9.18 15.00 -13.26
C LEU A 209 8.27 15.19 -12.05
N ASP A 210 8.20 16.42 -11.53
CA ASP A 210 7.27 16.77 -10.44
C ASP A 210 6.78 18.22 -10.60
N THR A 211 5.51 18.48 -10.29
CA THR A 211 4.94 19.83 -10.34
C THR A 211 5.31 20.68 -9.13
N ASN A 212 5.73 20.04 -8.03
CA ASN A 212 6.08 20.72 -6.79
C ASN A 212 7.56 21.15 -6.80
N ALA A 213 7.80 22.44 -6.99
CA ALA A 213 9.14 23.01 -7.04
C ALA A 213 9.94 22.79 -5.74
N ALA A 214 9.29 22.85 -4.58
CA ALA A 214 9.96 22.59 -3.30
C ALA A 214 10.41 21.11 -3.20
N ARG A 215 9.62 20.18 -3.78
CA ARG A 215 10.01 18.78 -3.87
C ARG A 215 11.21 18.58 -4.77
N LEU A 216 11.24 19.25 -5.94
CA LEU A 216 12.39 19.21 -6.85
C LEU A 216 13.65 19.78 -6.20
N SER A 217 13.54 20.90 -5.46
CA SER A 217 14.65 21.46 -4.70
C SER A 217 15.21 20.46 -3.68
N TYR A 218 14.32 19.85 -2.88
CA TYR A 218 14.71 18.81 -1.93
C TYR A 218 15.44 17.64 -2.61
N LEU A 219 14.94 17.17 -3.76
CA LEU A 219 15.58 16.08 -4.51
C LEU A 219 16.95 16.51 -5.06
N SER A 220 17.09 17.76 -5.48
CA SER A 220 18.39 18.32 -5.92
C SER A 220 19.43 18.21 -4.82
N ASP A 221 19.07 18.62 -3.61
CA ASP A 221 19.97 18.58 -2.45
C ASP A 221 20.31 17.14 -2.05
N VAL A 222 19.32 16.26 -1.93
CA VAL A 222 19.50 14.86 -1.53
C VAL A 222 20.36 14.08 -2.51
N PHE A 223 20.19 14.31 -3.81
CA PHE A 223 20.91 13.56 -4.85
C PHE A 223 22.18 14.25 -5.38
N GLY A 224 22.47 15.46 -4.93
CA GLY A 224 23.70 16.17 -5.25
C GLY A 224 23.90 16.37 -6.77
N GLY A 225 22.83 16.74 -7.48
CA GLY A 225 22.87 17.01 -8.92
C GLY A 225 22.93 15.79 -9.84
N ARG A 226 22.78 14.58 -9.30
CA ARG A 226 22.80 13.34 -10.11
C ARG A 226 21.50 13.02 -10.84
N LEU A 227 20.45 13.80 -10.61
CA LEU A 227 19.14 13.66 -11.26
C LEU A 227 18.91 14.83 -12.21
N ASP A 228 18.29 14.56 -13.35
CA ASP A 228 17.65 15.57 -14.17
C ASP A 228 16.24 15.85 -13.60
N LEU A 229 16.03 17.02 -13.01
CA LEU A 229 14.82 17.40 -12.28
C LEU A 229 14.02 18.42 -13.09
N VAL A 230 12.77 18.10 -13.41
CA VAL A 230 12.00 18.87 -14.39
C VAL A 230 10.57 19.12 -13.90
N VAL A 231 10.13 20.39 -14.03
CA VAL A 231 8.69 20.71 -13.95
C VAL A 231 8.03 20.29 -15.27
N PRO A 232 7.07 19.35 -15.25
CA PRO A 232 6.43 18.82 -16.44
C PRO A 232 5.48 19.83 -17.08
N ASN A 233 5.38 19.72 -18.40
CA ASN A 233 4.25 20.15 -19.20
C ASN A 233 4.01 19.09 -20.28
N ARG A 234 2.91 19.16 -21.01
CA ARG A 234 2.55 18.15 -22.01
C ARG A 234 3.67 17.86 -23.01
N ALA A 235 4.29 18.92 -23.56
CA ALA A 235 5.33 18.79 -24.58
C ALA A 235 6.62 18.16 -24.00
N ARG A 236 7.06 18.60 -22.81
CA ARG A 236 8.23 18.04 -22.13
C ARG A 236 8.00 16.58 -21.74
N THR A 237 6.82 16.27 -21.19
CA THR A 237 6.49 14.88 -20.84
C THR A 237 6.53 14.00 -22.07
N ALA A 238 5.94 14.42 -23.20
CA ALA A 238 5.98 13.67 -24.44
C ALA A 238 7.42 13.44 -24.95
N ALA A 239 8.25 14.48 -24.95
CA ALA A 239 9.65 14.38 -25.40
C ALA A 239 10.44 13.41 -24.52
N TYR A 240 10.29 13.49 -23.19
CA TYR A 240 11.02 12.63 -22.27
C TYR A 240 10.54 11.18 -22.29
N VAL A 241 9.23 10.94 -22.44
CA VAL A 241 8.68 9.60 -22.63
C VAL A 241 9.25 8.97 -23.91
N ALA A 242 9.26 9.69 -25.03
CA ALA A 242 9.79 9.19 -26.30
C ALA A 242 11.28 8.81 -26.26
N GLU A 243 12.08 9.51 -25.43
CA GLU A 243 13.51 9.24 -25.26
C GLU A 243 13.81 8.08 -24.30
N SER A 244 12.82 7.67 -23.48
CA SER A 244 13.04 6.77 -22.36
C SER A 244 13.04 5.30 -22.78
N ASP A 245 13.90 4.53 -22.15
CA ASP A 245 13.87 3.07 -22.19
C ASP A 245 12.93 2.52 -21.08
N VAL A 246 12.78 3.29 -19.99
CA VAL A 246 11.88 2.98 -18.89
C VAL A 246 11.12 4.24 -18.48
N VAL A 247 9.79 4.13 -18.29
CA VAL A 247 8.97 5.16 -17.67
C VAL A 247 8.29 4.59 -16.43
N ILE A 248 8.47 5.23 -15.28
CA ILE A 248 7.85 4.83 -14.02
C ILE A 248 6.82 5.87 -13.60
N GLY A 249 5.56 5.46 -13.50
CA GLY A 249 4.46 6.25 -12.97
C GLY A 249 4.38 6.13 -11.46
N ALA A 250 4.67 7.21 -10.74
CA ALA A 250 4.74 7.24 -9.28
C ALA A 250 3.92 8.39 -8.66
N VAL A 251 2.81 8.74 -9.31
CA VAL A 251 1.90 9.80 -8.82
C VAL A 251 0.84 9.21 -7.93
N LEU A 252 0.73 9.75 -6.73
CA LEU A 252 -0.30 9.40 -5.76
C LEU A 252 -1.17 10.63 -5.51
N VAL A 253 -2.50 10.44 -5.55
CA VAL A 253 -3.47 11.41 -5.03
C VAL A 253 -4.22 10.75 -3.88
N ALA A 254 -4.01 11.23 -2.66
CA ALA A 254 -4.59 10.62 -1.47
C ALA A 254 -6.12 10.54 -1.57
N GLY A 255 -6.67 9.32 -1.52
CA GLY A 255 -8.11 9.07 -1.54
C GLY A 255 -8.82 9.33 -2.89
N ALA A 256 -8.09 9.58 -3.99
CA ALA A 256 -8.66 9.85 -5.31
C ALA A 256 -7.99 9.02 -6.42
N LYS A 257 -8.58 9.04 -7.60
CA LYS A 257 -7.99 8.40 -8.79
C LYS A 257 -6.76 9.17 -9.28
N ALA A 258 -5.75 8.45 -9.75
CA ALA A 258 -4.58 9.03 -10.37
C ALA A 258 -4.96 9.73 -11.70
N PRO A 259 -4.42 10.92 -12.01
CA PRO A 259 -4.63 11.57 -13.30
C PRO A 259 -3.89 10.82 -14.41
N LYS A 260 -4.46 10.79 -15.62
CA LYS A 260 -3.79 10.26 -16.81
C LYS A 260 -2.79 11.28 -17.35
N LEU A 261 -1.51 11.06 -17.06
CA LEU A 261 -0.40 11.99 -17.39
C LEU A 261 0.35 11.61 -18.67
N VAL A 262 0.32 10.33 -19.03
CA VAL A 262 0.95 9.81 -20.24
C VAL A 262 -0.13 9.25 -21.16
N THR A 263 -0.25 9.85 -22.34
CA THR A 263 -1.26 9.45 -23.32
C THR A 263 -0.80 8.22 -24.11
N ARG A 264 -1.74 7.57 -24.80
CA ARG A 264 -1.44 6.47 -25.74
C ARG A 264 -0.44 6.88 -26.82
N ASP A 265 -0.56 8.09 -27.38
CA ASP A 265 0.36 8.60 -28.38
C ASP A 265 1.79 8.76 -27.84
N MET A 266 1.94 9.16 -26.59
CA MET A 266 3.26 9.21 -25.95
C MET A 266 3.86 7.80 -25.79
N ILE A 267 3.07 6.81 -25.38
CA ILE A 267 3.54 5.41 -25.32
C ILE A 267 3.94 4.90 -26.70
N LYS A 268 3.14 5.17 -27.73
CA LYS A 268 3.44 4.80 -29.12
C LYS A 268 4.74 5.41 -29.65
N SER A 269 5.18 6.55 -29.10
CA SER A 269 6.44 7.19 -29.48
C SER A 269 7.68 6.57 -28.84
N MET A 270 7.52 5.69 -27.86
CA MET A 270 8.64 4.96 -27.23
C MET A 270 9.21 3.91 -28.19
N ARG A 271 10.45 3.53 -27.97
CA ARG A 271 11.06 2.43 -28.73
C ARG A 271 10.37 1.09 -28.39
N PRO A 272 10.15 0.21 -29.41
CA PRO A 272 9.64 -1.14 -29.13
C PRO A 272 10.52 -1.89 -28.12
N GLY A 273 9.88 -2.58 -27.19
CA GLY A 273 10.56 -3.27 -26.08
C GLY A 273 10.98 -2.38 -24.90
N SER A 274 10.69 -1.06 -24.96
CA SER A 274 10.76 -0.20 -23.77
C SER A 274 9.76 -0.69 -22.71
N VAL A 275 9.96 -0.29 -21.44
CA VAL A 275 9.15 -0.75 -20.32
C VAL A 275 8.47 0.42 -19.63
N VAL A 276 7.18 0.28 -19.34
CA VAL A 276 6.48 1.16 -18.40
C VAL A 276 6.09 0.41 -17.15
N VAL A 277 6.26 1.06 -15.99
CA VAL A 277 5.83 0.54 -14.69
C VAL A 277 4.86 1.52 -14.07
N ASP A 278 3.64 1.09 -13.81
CA ASP A 278 2.62 1.95 -13.20
C ASP A 278 2.41 1.60 -11.73
N ILE A 279 3.12 2.32 -10.83
CA ILE A 279 2.94 2.15 -9.39
C ILE A 279 1.57 2.66 -8.93
N ALA A 280 0.97 3.60 -9.68
CA ALA A 280 -0.32 4.20 -9.36
C ALA A 280 -1.51 3.34 -9.79
N ILE A 281 -1.29 2.11 -10.24
CA ILE A 281 -2.33 1.25 -10.84
C ILE A 281 -3.49 0.97 -9.88
N ASP A 282 -3.24 0.83 -8.57
CA ASP A 282 -4.28 0.67 -7.54
C ASP A 282 -5.27 1.85 -7.49
N GLN A 283 -4.87 3.02 -8.00
CA GLN A 283 -5.69 4.22 -8.14
C GLN A 283 -6.10 4.50 -9.59
N GLY A 284 -6.13 3.48 -10.44
CA GLY A 284 -6.51 3.55 -11.84
C GLY A 284 -5.35 3.82 -12.81
N GLY A 285 -4.13 4.01 -12.32
CA GLY A 285 -2.93 4.21 -13.13
C GLY A 285 -2.80 5.60 -13.76
N CYS A 286 -1.57 6.04 -14.03
CA CYS A 286 -1.28 7.34 -14.62
C CYS A 286 -0.98 7.30 -16.14
N PHE A 287 -0.98 6.13 -16.77
CA PHE A 287 -0.92 5.98 -18.22
C PHE A 287 -2.32 5.68 -18.78
N GLU A 288 -2.65 6.23 -19.96
CA GLU A 288 -3.93 5.89 -20.63
C GLU A 288 -4.02 4.42 -21.00
N THR A 289 -2.87 3.80 -21.29
CA THR A 289 -2.76 2.39 -21.68
C THR A 289 -2.71 1.43 -20.49
N SER A 290 -2.66 1.93 -19.23
CA SER A 290 -2.60 1.09 -18.04
C SER A 290 -3.89 0.35 -17.77
N ARG A 291 -3.76 -0.96 -17.55
CA ARG A 291 -4.77 -1.84 -16.96
C ARG A 291 -4.17 -2.71 -15.87
N PRO A 292 -4.89 -3.00 -14.79
CA PRO A 292 -4.37 -3.83 -13.69
C PRO A 292 -3.94 -5.21 -14.18
N THR A 293 -2.80 -5.68 -13.67
CA THR A 293 -2.28 -7.03 -13.81
C THR A 293 -2.04 -7.65 -12.44
N THR A 294 -1.72 -8.94 -12.40
CA THR A 294 -1.47 -9.70 -11.18
C THR A 294 -0.03 -10.21 -11.13
N HIS A 295 0.42 -10.69 -9.98
CA HIS A 295 1.74 -11.34 -9.90
C HIS A 295 1.84 -12.64 -10.70
N SER A 296 0.71 -13.30 -10.97
CA SER A 296 0.65 -14.52 -11.78
C SER A 296 0.71 -14.22 -13.29
N ASP A 297 0.26 -13.05 -13.72
CA ASP A 297 0.32 -12.55 -15.12
C ASP A 297 0.73 -11.06 -15.09
N PRO A 298 2.04 -10.74 -14.91
CA PRO A 298 2.48 -9.41 -14.48
C PRO A 298 2.55 -8.38 -15.59
N THR A 299 2.61 -8.78 -16.86
CA THR A 299 2.87 -7.86 -17.98
C THR A 299 1.98 -8.11 -19.18
N TYR A 300 1.84 -7.08 -19.99
CA TYR A 300 1.29 -7.16 -21.35
C TYR A 300 2.04 -6.18 -22.25
N VAL A 301 1.88 -6.33 -23.56
CA VAL A 301 2.45 -5.42 -24.54
C VAL A 301 1.34 -4.57 -25.15
N GLU A 302 1.52 -3.26 -25.13
CA GLU A 302 0.62 -2.29 -25.76
C GLU A 302 1.48 -1.27 -26.52
N GLU A 303 1.12 -0.95 -27.77
CA GLU A 303 1.90 -0.08 -28.67
C GLU A 303 3.40 -0.49 -28.78
N GLY A 304 3.71 -1.79 -28.66
CA GLY A 304 5.09 -2.31 -28.69
C GLY A 304 5.90 -2.10 -27.40
N VAL A 305 5.29 -1.56 -26.33
CA VAL A 305 5.90 -1.28 -25.03
C VAL A 305 5.42 -2.29 -24.01
N VAL A 306 6.33 -2.83 -23.20
CA VAL A 306 6.01 -3.76 -22.11
C VAL A 306 5.43 -2.98 -20.94
N HIS A 307 4.24 -3.34 -20.48
CA HIS A 307 3.55 -2.73 -19.35
C HIS A 307 3.60 -3.65 -18.15
N TYR A 308 4.21 -3.20 -17.07
CA TYR A 308 4.15 -3.83 -15.74
C TYR A 308 3.22 -2.99 -14.86
N CYS A 309 2.00 -3.47 -14.67
CA CYS A 309 0.92 -2.76 -13.98
C CYS A 309 0.32 -3.63 -12.84
N VAL A 310 1.19 -4.33 -12.10
CA VAL A 310 0.75 -5.24 -11.04
C VAL A 310 0.12 -4.43 -9.91
N ALA A 311 -1.17 -4.68 -9.68
CA ALA A 311 -1.84 -4.23 -8.48
C ALA A 311 -1.23 -4.96 -7.28
N ASN A 312 -0.62 -4.22 -6.34
CA ASN A 312 0.06 -4.83 -5.20
C ASN A 312 1.56 -5.17 -5.43
N ILE A 313 2.30 -4.31 -6.11
CA ILE A 313 3.76 -4.47 -6.31
C ILE A 313 4.52 -4.92 -5.04
N PRO A 314 4.26 -4.38 -3.82
CA PRO A 314 4.97 -4.81 -2.61
C PRO A 314 4.77 -6.27 -2.22
N GLY A 315 3.70 -6.92 -2.69
CA GLY A 315 3.44 -8.35 -2.45
C GLY A 315 4.53 -9.27 -2.99
N ALA A 316 5.24 -8.85 -4.05
CA ALA A 316 6.35 -9.62 -4.64
C ALA A 316 7.51 -9.88 -3.66
N VAL A 317 7.68 -9.06 -2.64
CA VAL A 317 8.75 -9.15 -1.64
C VAL A 317 8.14 -9.19 -0.24
N ALA A 318 7.32 -10.21 0.00
CA ALA A 318 6.45 -10.34 1.17
C ALA A 318 7.20 -10.16 2.50
N ARG A 319 8.39 -10.76 2.66
CA ARG A 319 9.19 -10.64 3.89
C ARG A 319 9.62 -9.20 4.16
N THR A 320 10.22 -8.52 3.18
CA THR A 320 10.64 -7.11 3.32
C THR A 320 9.43 -6.22 3.59
N SER A 321 8.35 -6.43 2.86
CA SER A 321 7.12 -5.65 2.99
C SER A 321 6.44 -5.85 4.34
N THR A 322 6.41 -7.08 4.87
CA THR A 322 5.89 -7.36 6.22
C THR A 322 6.70 -6.64 7.28
N LEU A 323 8.03 -6.78 7.27
CA LEU A 323 8.91 -6.11 8.23
C LEU A 323 8.73 -4.59 8.21
N ALA A 324 8.69 -3.99 7.01
CA ALA A 324 8.51 -2.55 6.85
C ALA A 324 7.13 -2.07 7.32
N LEU A 325 6.07 -2.80 6.93
CA LEU A 325 4.69 -2.46 7.29
C LEU A 325 4.45 -2.58 8.79
N THR A 326 4.80 -3.74 9.37
CA THR A 326 4.51 -4.01 10.78
C THR A 326 5.29 -3.11 11.72
N SER A 327 6.53 -2.74 11.39
CA SER A 327 7.29 -1.72 12.13
C SER A 327 6.58 -0.36 12.17
N ALA A 328 5.88 0.01 11.10
CA ALA A 328 5.14 1.26 11.05
C ALA A 328 3.75 1.16 11.71
N THR A 329 3.05 0.01 11.54
CA THR A 329 1.67 -0.14 12.03
C THR A 329 1.59 -0.48 13.50
N LEU A 330 2.58 -1.17 14.07
CA LEU A 330 2.54 -1.68 15.45
C LEU A 330 2.24 -0.61 16.50
N PRO A 331 2.86 0.59 16.51
CA PRO A 331 2.55 1.63 17.51
C PRO A 331 1.09 2.11 17.45
N TYR A 332 0.49 2.11 16.27
CA TYR A 332 -0.91 2.46 16.06
C TYR A 332 -1.83 1.30 16.43
N LEU A 333 -1.45 0.07 16.05
CA LEU A 333 -2.19 -1.14 16.38
C LEU A 333 -2.33 -1.33 17.89
N VAL A 334 -1.27 -1.09 18.67
CA VAL A 334 -1.33 -1.13 20.15
C VAL A 334 -2.40 -0.17 20.69
N ARG A 335 -2.48 1.06 20.15
CA ARG A 335 -3.51 2.05 20.54
C ARG A 335 -4.91 1.59 20.15
N VAL A 336 -5.10 1.09 18.93
CA VAL A 336 -6.38 0.58 18.44
C VAL A 336 -6.81 -0.66 19.25
N ALA A 337 -5.91 -1.60 19.49
CA ALA A 337 -6.18 -2.78 20.32
C ALA A 337 -6.50 -2.42 21.79
N THR A 338 -5.99 -1.29 22.27
CA THR A 338 -6.22 -0.84 23.65
C THR A 338 -7.55 -0.10 23.80
N HIS A 339 -7.92 0.73 22.86
CA HIS A 339 -9.05 1.65 22.99
C HIS A 339 -10.21 1.34 22.02
N GLY A 340 -10.06 0.36 21.14
CA GLY A 340 -10.94 0.16 20.00
C GLY A 340 -10.77 1.26 18.94
N VAL A 341 -11.37 1.06 17.77
CA VAL A 341 -11.29 2.00 16.63
C VAL A 341 -11.79 3.40 17.03
N ALA A 342 -12.99 3.48 17.61
CA ALA A 342 -13.59 4.75 18.01
C ALA A 342 -12.80 5.44 19.13
N GLY A 343 -12.41 4.69 20.16
CA GLY A 343 -11.68 5.23 21.32
C GLY A 343 -10.26 5.65 20.97
N ALA A 344 -9.58 4.95 20.06
CA ALA A 344 -8.25 5.31 19.57
C ALA A 344 -8.32 6.59 18.70
N ALA A 345 -9.30 6.68 17.82
CA ALA A 345 -9.50 7.85 16.98
C ALA A 345 -9.89 9.12 17.78
N ALA A 346 -10.65 8.96 18.87
CA ALA A 346 -10.99 10.08 19.77
C ALA A 346 -9.76 10.67 20.48
N ARG A 347 -8.74 9.83 20.77
CA ARG A 347 -7.52 10.22 21.51
C ARG A 347 -6.34 10.59 20.61
N ASP A 348 -6.35 10.14 19.37
CA ASP A 348 -5.24 10.35 18.43
C ASP A 348 -5.75 10.99 17.13
N PRO A 349 -5.48 12.29 16.91
CA PRO A 349 -5.91 12.98 15.69
C PRO A 349 -5.30 12.40 14.40
N ILE A 350 -4.18 11.69 14.49
CA ILE A 350 -3.56 10.99 13.37
C ILE A 350 -4.41 9.78 12.97
N LEU A 351 -4.83 8.96 13.94
CA LEU A 351 -5.74 7.82 13.72
C LEU A 351 -7.14 8.29 13.31
N SER A 352 -7.61 9.41 13.83
CA SER A 352 -8.90 10.00 13.43
C SER A 352 -8.98 10.27 11.92
N LYS A 353 -7.87 10.68 11.30
CA LYS A 353 -7.79 10.85 9.82
C LYS A 353 -7.92 9.53 9.06
N GLY A 354 -7.58 8.42 9.70
CA GLY A 354 -7.72 7.07 9.15
C GLY A 354 -9.12 6.49 9.22
N LEU A 355 -10.05 7.08 10.00
CA LEU A 355 -11.42 6.58 10.11
C LEU A 355 -12.13 6.59 8.76
N THR A 356 -12.76 5.47 8.41
CA THR A 356 -13.53 5.35 7.17
C THR A 356 -14.99 5.02 7.43
N THR A 357 -15.28 4.07 8.31
CA THR A 357 -16.65 3.71 8.74
C THR A 357 -16.73 3.68 10.26
N LEU A 358 -17.84 4.14 10.84
CA LEU A 358 -18.10 4.15 12.29
C LEU A 358 -19.60 4.00 12.56
N GLY A 359 -20.00 2.97 13.32
CA GLY A 359 -21.40 2.74 13.69
C GLY A 359 -22.35 2.58 12.50
N GLY A 360 -21.86 2.06 11.36
CA GLY A 360 -22.62 1.94 10.13
C GLY A 360 -22.76 3.25 9.34
N LYS A 361 -21.94 4.26 9.65
CA LYS A 361 -21.88 5.53 8.93
C LYS A 361 -20.55 5.68 8.20
N LEU A 362 -20.59 6.32 7.03
CA LEU A 362 -19.40 6.66 6.26
C LEU A 362 -18.84 7.99 6.78
N VAL A 363 -17.64 7.93 7.35
CA VAL A 363 -16.98 9.10 7.98
C VAL A 363 -15.75 9.59 7.19
N SER A 364 -15.50 9.02 6.01
CA SER A 364 -14.50 9.50 5.06
C SER A 364 -15.16 10.30 3.95
N ARG A 365 -14.91 11.61 3.93
CA ARG A 365 -15.47 12.51 2.90
C ARG A 365 -15.05 12.13 1.47
N PRO A 366 -13.76 11.81 1.19
CA PRO A 366 -13.35 11.43 -0.16
C PRO A 366 -14.06 10.16 -0.68
N VAL A 367 -14.31 9.17 0.21
CA VAL A 367 -15.04 7.95 -0.16
C VAL A 367 -16.52 8.27 -0.43
N ALA A 368 -17.13 9.11 0.40
CA ALA A 368 -18.51 9.54 0.22
C ALA A 368 -18.71 10.26 -1.14
N GLU A 369 -17.81 11.19 -1.47
CA GLU A 369 -17.82 11.91 -2.75
C GLU A 369 -17.60 10.95 -3.95
N ALA A 370 -16.66 9.99 -3.83
CA ALA A 370 -16.38 9.02 -4.90
C ALA A 370 -17.58 8.15 -5.27
N HIS A 371 -18.44 7.85 -4.29
CA HIS A 371 -19.60 6.95 -4.47
C HIS A 371 -20.94 7.66 -4.45
N GLY A 372 -21.00 8.97 -4.16
CA GLY A 372 -22.25 9.71 -3.97
C GLY A 372 -23.05 9.20 -2.76
N LEU A 373 -22.36 8.77 -1.70
CA LEU A 373 -22.97 8.27 -0.46
C LEU A 373 -23.03 9.39 0.60
N PRO A 374 -23.98 9.31 1.57
CA PRO A 374 -24.04 10.26 2.68
C PRO A 374 -22.76 10.24 3.52
N TYR A 375 -22.23 11.43 3.81
CA TYR A 375 -21.11 11.62 4.72
C TYR A 375 -21.61 12.01 6.11
N GLN A 376 -21.01 11.47 7.17
CA GLN A 376 -21.22 11.86 8.56
C GLN A 376 -19.90 12.37 9.15
N ASP A 377 -19.93 13.52 9.82
CA ASP A 377 -18.76 14.05 10.52
C ASP A 377 -18.39 13.12 11.69
N PRO A 378 -17.18 12.55 11.72
CA PRO A 378 -16.75 11.67 12.81
C PRO A 378 -16.81 12.33 14.18
N ALA A 379 -16.60 13.64 14.29
CA ALA A 379 -16.66 14.36 15.56
C ALA A 379 -18.02 14.22 16.26
N THR A 380 -19.10 13.95 15.52
CA THR A 380 -20.45 13.76 16.09
C THR A 380 -20.70 12.34 16.60
N LEU A 381 -19.81 11.39 16.27
CA LEU A 381 -19.95 9.96 16.59
C LEU A 381 -18.90 9.47 17.58
N LEU A 382 -17.76 10.15 17.67
CA LEU A 382 -16.68 9.77 18.55
C LEU A 382 -17.06 10.00 20.02
N PRO A 383 -16.67 9.11 20.94
CA PRO A 383 -16.88 9.33 22.37
C PRO A 383 -16.15 10.59 22.83
N ALA A 384 -16.70 11.25 23.86
CA ALA A 384 -15.98 12.34 24.52
C ALA A 384 -14.64 11.81 25.03
N GLY A 385 -13.56 12.49 24.73
CA GLY A 385 -12.18 12.07 25.01
C GLY A 385 -11.83 12.07 26.51
#